data_869c85931a9ca3045a80bfd8eebbd2bb
#
_entry.id   869c85931a9ca3045a80bfd8eebbd2bb
#
_cell.length_a   1.000
_cell.length_b   1.000
_cell.length_c   1.000
_cell.angle_alpha   90.00
_cell.angle_beta   90.00
_cell.angle_gamma   90.00
#
_symmetry.space_group_name_H-M   'P 1'
#
loop_
_entity.id
_entity.type
_entity.pdbx_description
1 polymer ?
#
loop_
_entity_poly.entity_id
_entity_poly.type
_entity_poly.pdbx_seq_one_letter_code
_entity_poly.pdbx_strand_id
1 'polypeptide(L)'
;MFDEKSYSLKMDKTIDVFGKELSSLRTGRANAAMLDLVKVDVYGQKMPINQIGSITTPEPRMINIQIWDQNNVSLVDAAIKKSELGLNPQIDGQLIRLPVPELNEERRTEIKKMIKSMGEKCKVSIRNIRREANEELKKLLKSKDISEDEEKSFEKNIQTITDKHISVVDEKVTLKEKEIMTI
;
A
#
# COMPACT_ATOMS: atom_id res chain seq x y z
N MET A 1 -22.55 -23.77 -3.76
CA MET A 1 -21.58 -23.89 -4.87
C MET A 1 -20.33 -23.13 -4.49
N PHE A 2 -19.15 -23.75 -4.55
CA PHE A 2 -17.88 -23.10 -4.18
C PHE A 2 -17.52 -21.99 -5.17
N ASP A 3 -17.17 -20.80 -4.67
CA ASP A 3 -16.87 -19.64 -5.51
C ASP A 3 -15.38 -19.26 -5.47
N GLU A 4 -14.61 -19.87 -6.37
CA GLU A 4 -13.16 -19.58 -6.54
C GLU A 4 -12.87 -18.10 -6.83
N LYS A 5 -13.79 -17.43 -7.56
CA LYS A 5 -13.62 -16.03 -7.94
C LYS A 5 -13.64 -15.10 -6.72
N SER A 6 -14.50 -15.42 -5.74
CA SER A 6 -14.56 -14.67 -4.48
C SER A 6 -13.24 -14.71 -3.73
N TYR A 7 -12.58 -15.87 -3.67
CA TYR A 7 -11.27 -16.01 -3.03
C TYR A 7 -10.15 -15.32 -3.80
N SER A 8 -10.16 -15.42 -5.14
CA SER A 8 -9.22 -14.64 -5.97
C SER A 8 -9.38 -13.14 -5.72
N LEU A 9 -10.60 -12.63 -5.68
CA LEU A 9 -10.87 -11.22 -5.40
C LEU A 9 -10.43 -10.78 -4.00
N LYS A 10 -10.53 -11.64 -2.98
CA LYS A 10 -9.98 -11.36 -1.65
C LYS A 10 -8.46 -11.24 -1.68
N MET A 11 -7.77 -12.10 -2.45
CA MET A 11 -6.32 -12.03 -2.63
C MET A 11 -5.90 -10.78 -3.40
N ASP A 12 -6.63 -10.40 -4.45
CA ASP A 12 -6.41 -9.15 -5.20
C ASP A 12 -6.50 -7.93 -4.30
N LYS A 13 -7.56 -7.83 -3.48
CA LYS A 13 -7.72 -6.74 -2.51
C LYS A 13 -6.55 -6.67 -1.51
N THR A 14 -6.03 -7.82 -1.08
CA THR A 14 -4.87 -7.88 -0.19
C THR A 14 -3.62 -7.32 -0.87
N ILE A 15 -3.41 -7.63 -2.14
CA ILE A 15 -2.30 -7.09 -2.95
C ILE A 15 -2.49 -5.59 -3.22
N ASP A 16 -3.72 -5.12 -3.43
CA ASP A 16 -3.99 -3.69 -3.61
C ASP A 16 -3.66 -2.88 -2.36
N VAL A 17 -4.04 -3.36 -1.18
CA VAL A 17 -3.65 -2.74 0.10
C VAL A 17 -2.15 -2.71 0.25
N PHE A 18 -1.47 -3.83 0.00
CA PHE A 18 -0.01 -3.91 0.03
C PHE A 18 0.65 -2.95 -0.96
N GLY A 19 0.10 -2.82 -2.18
CA GLY A 19 0.57 -1.86 -3.18
C GLY A 19 0.47 -0.40 -2.72
N LYS A 20 -0.62 -0.03 -2.05
CA LYS A 20 -0.80 1.29 -1.44
C LYS A 20 0.21 1.54 -0.32
N GLU A 21 0.41 0.57 0.57
CA GLU A 21 1.41 0.66 1.63
C GLU A 21 2.83 0.82 1.07
N LEU A 22 3.20 0.06 0.02
CA LEU A 22 4.49 0.23 -0.66
C LEU A 22 4.65 1.61 -1.30
N SER A 23 3.58 2.15 -1.89
CA SER A 23 3.61 3.47 -2.54
C SER A 23 3.77 4.61 -1.53
N SER A 24 3.26 4.45 -0.31
CA SER A 24 3.40 5.43 0.77
C SER A 24 4.79 5.46 1.42
N LEU A 25 5.63 4.44 1.18
CA LEU A 25 6.99 4.41 1.72
C LEU A 25 7.86 5.49 1.07
N ARG A 26 8.58 6.23 1.91
CA ARG A 26 9.56 7.22 1.49
C ARG A 26 10.78 6.53 0.88
N THR A 27 10.93 6.62 -0.44
CA THR A 27 12.00 5.97 -1.21
C THR A 27 13.08 6.93 -1.68
N GLY A 28 13.11 8.18 -1.17
CA GLY A 28 14.04 9.23 -1.61
C GLY A 28 13.60 9.96 -2.88
N ARG A 29 12.55 9.51 -3.55
CA ARG A 29 11.86 10.26 -4.61
C ARG A 29 10.55 10.85 -4.11
N ALA A 30 10.24 12.03 -4.61
CA ALA A 30 8.97 12.68 -4.39
C ALA A 30 7.85 11.88 -5.06
N ASN A 31 6.85 11.47 -4.29
CA ASN A 31 5.66 10.79 -4.78
C ASN A 31 4.43 11.36 -4.05
N ALA A 32 3.43 11.77 -4.81
CA ALA A 32 2.17 12.27 -4.24
C ALA A 32 1.50 11.27 -3.30
N ALA A 33 1.63 9.97 -3.57
CA ALA A 33 1.10 8.90 -2.72
C ALA A 33 1.68 8.87 -1.28
N MET A 34 2.83 9.53 -1.04
CA MET A 34 3.38 9.68 0.32
C MET A 34 2.46 10.50 1.23
N LEU A 35 1.65 11.37 0.65
CA LEU A 35 0.74 12.26 1.36
C LEU A 35 -0.68 11.67 1.54
N ASP A 36 -1.00 10.53 0.90
CA ASP A 36 -2.32 9.90 0.98
C ASP A 36 -2.68 9.45 2.41
N LEU A 37 -1.68 9.14 3.22
CA LEU A 37 -1.86 8.75 4.63
C LEU A 37 -1.99 9.96 5.57
N VAL A 38 -1.62 11.15 5.12
CA VAL A 38 -1.69 12.38 5.93
C VAL A 38 -3.13 12.91 5.89
N LYS A 39 -3.77 12.89 7.04
CA LYS A 39 -5.11 13.45 7.21
C LYS A 39 -5.03 14.79 7.94
N VAL A 40 -5.64 15.78 7.38
CA VAL A 40 -5.74 17.14 7.95
C VAL A 40 -7.10 17.31 8.58
N ASP A 41 -7.14 17.87 9.78
CA ASP A 41 -8.41 18.23 10.44
C ASP A 41 -8.85 19.60 9.93
N VAL A 42 -9.86 19.59 9.07
CA VAL A 42 -10.44 20.81 8.47
C VAL A 42 -11.91 20.86 8.84
N TYR A 43 -12.32 21.92 9.50
CA TYR A 43 -13.71 22.10 9.96
C TYR A 43 -14.26 20.94 10.81
N GLY A 44 -13.39 20.29 11.62
CA GLY A 44 -13.76 19.16 12.47
C GLY A 44 -13.88 17.80 11.75
N GLN A 45 -13.46 17.76 10.48
CA GLN A 45 -13.42 16.52 9.69
C GLN A 45 -12.00 16.21 9.23
N LYS A 46 -11.61 14.95 9.32
CA LYS A 46 -10.32 14.47 8.82
C LYS A 46 -10.39 14.25 7.32
N MET A 47 -9.78 15.15 6.56
CA MET A 47 -9.75 15.10 5.10
C MET A 47 -8.33 14.79 4.60
N PRO A 48 -8.18 14.00 3.52
CA PRO A 48 -6.89 13.81 2.88
C PRO A 48 -6.48 15.10 2.13
N ILE A 49 -5.18 15.33 1.99
CA ILE A 49 -4.63 16.57 1.40
C ILE A 49 -5.11 16.81 -0.03
N ASN A 50 -5.34 15.76 -0.81
CA ASN A 50 -5.84 15.84 -2.18
C ASN A 50 -7.27 16.41 -2.32
N GLN A 51 -8.03 16.50 -1.22
CA GLN A 51 -9.34 17.14 -1.16
C GLN A 51 -9.28 18.61 -0.70
N ILE A 52 -8.11 19.10 -0.29
CA ILE A 52 -7.90 20.45 0.24
C ILE A 52 -7.02 21.26 -0.72
N GLY A 53 -6.26 20.59 -1.55
CA GLY A 53 -5.32 21.20 -2.48
C GLY A 53 -4.91 20.27 -3.63
N SER A 54 -4.12 20.83 -4.54
CA SER A 54 -3.54 20.08 -5.65
C SER A 54 -2.10 19.70 -5.32
N ILE A 55 -1.75 18.42 -5.52
CA ILE A 55 -0.40 17.88 -5.26
C ILE A 55 0.30 17.70 -6.59
N THR A 56 1.50 18.26 -6.74
CA THR A 56 2.36 18.12 -7.92
C THR A 56 3.77 17.77 -7.52
N THR A 57 4.49 17.08 -8.38
CA THR A 57 5.91 16.72 -8.21
C THR A 57 6.72 17.31 -9.36
N PRO A 58 7.06 18.62 -9.33
CA PRO A 58 7.77 19.26 -10.43
C PRO A 58 9.20 18.74 -10.60
N GLU A 59 9.80 18.23 -9.54
CA GLU A 59 11.15 17.69 -9.51
C GLU A 59 11.17 16.34 -8.81
N PRO A 60 12.19 15.49 -9.08
CA PRO A 60 12.27 14.13 -8.51
C PRO A 60 12.31 14.09 -6.97
N ARG A 61 12.64 15.22 -6.33
CA ARG A 61 12.74 15.34 -4.85
C ARG A 61 11.97 16.52 -4.28
N MET A 62 10.99 17.03 -5.01
CA MET A 62 10.17 18.13 -4.55
C MET A 62 8.68 17.79 -4.73
N ILE A 63 7.91 17.93 -3.66
CA ILE A 63 6.46 17.88 -3.72
C ILE A 63 5.95 19.29 -3.49
N ASN A 64 5.09 19.76 -4.37
CA ASN A 64 4.36 21.02 -4.22
C ASN A 64 2.91 20.73 -3.93
N ILE A 65 2.38 21.39 -2.89
CA ILE A 65 0.96 21.34 -2.53
C ILE A 65 0.42 22.74 -2.66
N GLN A 66 -0.49 22.94 -3.62
CA GLN A 66 -1.22 24.18 -3.80
C GLN A 66 -2.53 24.08 -3.04
N ILE A 67 -2.64 24.77 -1.91
CA ILE A 67 -3.84 24.78 -1.07
C ILE A 67 -4.85 25.80 -1.63
N TRP A 68 -6.13 25.38 -1.72
CA TRP A 68 -7.17 26.24 -2.28
C TRP A 68 -7.62 27.35 -1.32
N ASP A 69 -7.64 27.07 -0.02
CA ASP A 69 -8.02 28.01 1.03
C ASP A 69 -6.82 28.35 1.92
N GLN A 70 -6.45 29.63 1.94
CA GLN A 70 -5.32 30.14 2.73
C GLN A 70 -5.42 29.80 4.22
N ASN A 71 -6.64 29.72 4.76
CA ASN A 71 -6.85 29.37 6.17
C ASN A 71 -6.41 27.94 6.51
N ASN A 72 -6.40 27.05 5.53
CA ASN A 72 -6.03 25.65 5.72
C ASN A 72 -4.52 25.40 5.61
N VAL A 73 -3.73 26.36 5.14
CA VAL A 73 -2.27 26.21 4.94
C VAL A 73 -1.57 25.81 6.25
N SER A 74 -1.89 26.50 7.35
CA SER A 74 -1.31 26.23 8.67
C SER A 74 -1.71 24.83 9.21
N LEU A 75 -2.93 24.40 8.92
CA LEU A 75 -3.43 23.08 9.32
C LEU A 75 -2.72 21.95 8.57
N VAL A 76 -2.50 22.16 7.27
CA VAL A 76 -1.75 21.20 6.43
C VAL A 76 -0.29 21.14 6.85
N ASP A 77 0.36 22.29 7.11
CA ASP A 77 1.74 22.35 7.63
C ASP A 77 1.87 21.58 8.95
N ALA A 78 0.99 21.83 9.91
CA ALA A 78 0.98 21.13 11.20
C ALA A 78 0.76 19.62 11.05
N ALA A 79 -0.15 19.20 10.16
CA ALA A 79 -0.42 17.79 9.90
C ALA A 79 0.77 17.08 9.28
N ILE A 80 1.49 17.73 8.34
CA ILE A 80 2.71 17.17 7.71
C ILE A 80 3.84 17.07 8.73
N LYS A 81 4.08 18.08 9.56
CA LYS A 81 5.09 18.06 10.61
C LYS A 81 4.82 16.99 11.67
N LYS A 82 3.54 16.75 11.98
CA LYS A 82 3.13 15.70 12.93
C LYS A 82 3.19 14.29 12.34
N SER A 83 3.22 14.16 11.01
CA SER A 83 3.31 12.88 10.34
C SER A 83 4.71 12.28 10.51
N GLU A 84 4.79 10.93 10.52
CA GLU A 84 6.06 10.21 10.62
C GLU A 84 6.92 10.28 9.34
N LEU A 85 6.49 11.07 8.35
CA LEU A 85 7.21 11.22 7.08
C LEU A 85 8.57 11.94 7.23
N GLY A 86 8.77 12.72 8.30
CA GLY A 86 10.01 13.45 8.56
C GLY A 86 10.33 14.48 7.47
N LEU A 87 9.29 15.08 6.88
CA LEU A 87 9.41 16.13 5.88
C LEU A 87 9.27 17.50 6.54
N ASN A 88 10.06 18.47 6.07
CA ASN A 88 9.99 19.86 6.54
C ASN A 88 9.29 20.73 5.49
N PRO A 89 8.02 21.08 5.69
CA PRO A 89 7.29 21.94 4.77
C PRO A 89 7.82 23.37 4.80
N GLN A 90 7.92 23.97 3.62
CA GLN A 90 8.22 25.38 3.41
C GLN A 90 6.99 26.05 2.82
N ILE A 91 6.47 27.06 3.53
CA ILE A 91 5.24 27.77 3.15
C ILE A 91 5.63 28.99 2.31
N ASP A 92 5.00 29.11 1.14
CA ASP A 92 5.11 30.24 0.23
C ASP A 92 3.68 30.68 -0.18
N GLY A 93 3.05 31.49 0.64
CA GLY A 93 1.64 31.88 0.50
C GLY A 93 0.70 30.67 0.63
N GLN A 94 0.03 30.28 -0.44
CA GLN A 94 -0.84 29.10 -0.53
C GLN A 94 -0.10 27.85 -1.05
N LEU A 95 1.18 27.98 -1.42
CA LEU A 95 2.01 26.90 -1.90
C LEU A 95 2.84 26.35 -0.74
N ILE A 96 2.76 25.07 -0.50
CA ILE A 96 3.63 24.34 0.43
C ILE A 96 4.62 23.51 -0.38
N ARG A 97 5.90 23.79 -0.20
CA ARG A 97 6.99 23.04 -0.82
C ARG A 97 7.54 22.04 0.17
N LEU A 98 7.61 20.77 -0.26
CA LEU A 98 8.13 19.67 0.55
C LEU A 98 9.38 19.10 -0.12
N PRO A 99 10.58 19.52 0.31
CA PRO A 99 11.80 18.88 -0.13
C PRO A 99 11.88 17.46 0.47
N VAL A 100 12.13 16.46 -0.37
CA VAL A 100 12.36 15.07 0.04
C VAL A 100 13.87 14.85 0.12
N PRO A 101 14.46 14.74 1.35
CA PRO A 101 15.89 14.54 1.48
C PRO A 101 16.32 13.16 0.97
N GLU A 102 17.59 13.06 0.56
CA GLU A 102 18.19 11.79 0.18
C GLU A 102 18.16 10.77 1.32
N LEU A 103 18.09 9.51 0.97
CA LEU A 103 18.25 8.42 1.92
C LEU A 103 19.76 8.13 2.07
N ASN A 104 20.24 8.07 3.32
CA ASN A 104 21.55 7.50 3.60
C ASN A 104 21.49 5.95 3.48
N GLU A 105 22.67 5.31 3.41
CA GLU A 105 22.76 3.84 3.24
C GLU A 105 22.07 3.06 4.38
N GLU A 106 22.18 3.55 5.61
CA GLU A 106 21.54 2.95 6.78
C GLU A 106 20.01 2.94 6.60
N ARG A 107 19.44 4.08 6.22
CA ARG A 107 18.01 4.22 6.01
C ARG A 107 17.51 3.38 4.83
N ARG A 108 18.28 3.28 3.75
CA ARG A 108 17.97 2.38 2.63
C ARG A 108 17.89 0.92 3.09
N THR A 109 18.81 0.50 3.93
CA THR A 109 18.84 -0.86 4.49
C THR A 109 17.64 -1.12 5.40
N GLU A 110 17.25 -0.17 6.24
CA GLU A 110 16.06 -0.26 7.09
C GLU A 110 14.78 -0.38 6.26
N ILE A 111 14.62 0.48 5.25
CA ILE A 111 13.45 0.44 4.35
C ILE A 111 13.39 -0.89 3.60
N LYS A 112 14.53 -1.42 3.13
CA LYS A 112 14.59 -2.73 2.49
C LYS A 112 14.11 -3.86 3.42
N LYS A 113 14.53 -3.85 4.69
CA LYS A 113 14.02 -4.81 5.69
C LYS A 113 12.52 -4.65 5.92
N MET A 114 12.05 -3.40 5.98
CA MET A 114 10.62 -3.09 6.14
C MET A 114 9.80 -3.62 4.96
N ILE A 115 10.22 -3.39 3.72
CA ILE A 115 9.55 -3.90 2.51
C ILE A 115 9.46 -5.42 2.52
N LYS A 116 10.53 -6.12 2.88
CA LYS A 116 10.51 -7.58 3.01
C LYS A 116 9.50 -8.04 4.07
N SER A 117 9.49 -7.41 5.23
CA SER A 117 8.54 -7.71 6.29
C SER A 117 7.09 -7.49 5.86
N MET A 118 6.81 -6.40 5.14
CA MET A 118 5.48 -6.11 4.59
C MET A 118 5.08 -7.14 3.53
N GLY A 119 6.00 -7.54 2.65
CA GLY A 119 5.77 -8.61 1.67
C GLY A 119 5.44 -9.94 2.33
N GLU A 120 6.17 -10.33 3.38
CA GLU A 120 5.87 -11.54 4.14
C GLU A 120 4.49 -11.50 4.82
N LYS A 121 4.11 -10.37 5.43
CA LYS A 121 2.77 -10.18 5.99
C LYS A 121 1.67 -10.34 4.93
N CYS A 122 1.87 -9.78 3.75
CA CYS A 122 0.94 -9.93 2.63
C CYS A 122 0.83 -11.40 2.19
N LYS A 123 1.95 -12.11 2.05
CA LYS A 123 1.97 -13.55 1.69
C LYS A 123 1.28 -14.41 2.76
N VAL A 124 1.45 -14.08 4.05
CA VAL A 124 0.74 -14.76 5.14
C VAL A 124 -0.78 -14.55 5.02
N SER A 125 -1.22 -13.34 4.71
CA SER A 125 -2.65 -13.04 4.49
C SER A 125 -3.21 -13.85 3.31
N ILE A 126 -2.48 -13.93 2.19
CA ILE A 126 -2.88 -14.73 1.03
C ILE A 126 -2.96 -16.22 1.40
N ARG A 127 -1.99 -16.75 2.16
CA ARG A 127 -2.02 -18.14 2.64
C ARG A 127 -3.20 -18.42 3.58
N ASN A 128 -3.60 -17.45 4.40
CA ASN A 128 -4.78 -17.57 5.26
C ASN A 128 -6.07 -17.64 4.42
N ILE A 129 -6.20 -16.80 3.39
CA ILE A 129 -7.34 -16.86 2.45
C ILE A 129 -7.41 -18.23 1.78
N ARG A 130 -6.27 -18.81 1.38
CA ARG A 130 -6.23 -20.19 0.86
C ARG A 130 -6.71 -21.21 1.89
N ARG A 131 -6.29 -21.07 3.17
CA ARG A 131 -6.74 -21.98 4.25
C ARG A 131 -8.26 -21.88 4.45
N GLU A 132 -8.82 -20.68 4.44
CA GLU A 132 -10.28 -20.47 4.51
C GLU A 132 -11.01 -21.19 3.36
N ALA A 133 -10.48 -21.07 2.13
CA ALA A 133 -11.04 -21.76 0.97
C ALA A 133 -11.01 -23.28 1.14
N ASN A 134 -9.89 -23.84 1.58
CA ASN A 134 -9.77 -25.29 1.80
C ASN A 134 -10.66 -25.78 2.96
N GLU A 135 -10.88 -24.96 3.99
CA GLU A 135 -11.82 -25.30 5.07
C GLU A 135 -13.27 -25.31 4.58
N GLU A 136 -13.63 -24.39 3.70
CA GLU A 136 -14.95 -24.36 3.06
C GLU A 136 -15.14 -25.61 2.18
N LEU A 137 -14.15 -25.99 1.36
CA LEU A 137 -14.20 -27.21 0.54
C LEU A 137 -14.41 -28.46 1.37
N LYS A 138 -13.71 -28.59 2.51
CA LYS A 138 -13.89 -29.72 3.44
C LYS A 138 -15.30 -29.76 4.06
N LYS A 139 -15.91 -28.60 4.32
CA LYS A 139 -17.29 -28.54 4.81
C LYS A 139 -18.27 -28.99 3.73
N LEU A 140 -18.09 -28.52 2.48
CA LEU A 140 -18.94 -28.91 1.35
C LEU A 140 -18.80 -30.41 1.03
N LEU A 141 -17.62 -30.99 1.18
CA LEU A 141 -17.42 -32.44 1.02
C LEU A 141 -18.16 -33.22 2.13
N LYS A 142 -18.07 -32.76 3.39
CA LYS A 142 -18.79 -33.40 4.52
C LYS A 142 -20.30 -33.33 4.37
N SER A 143 -20.83 -32.22 3.83
CA SER A 143 -22.26 -32.07 3.53
C SER A 143 -22.70 -32.81 2.27
N LYS A 144 -21.74 -33.41 1.54
CA LYS A 144 -21.98 -34.10 0.25
C LYS A 144 -22.49 -33.18 -0.87
N ASP A 145 -22.20 -31.88 -0.76
CA ASP A 145 -22.52 -30.89 -1.79
C ASP A 145 -21.54 -30.91 -2.96
N ILE A 146 -20.35 -31.49 -2.75
CA ILE A 146 -19.33 -31.74 -3.76
C ILE A 146 -18.77 -33.16 -3.60
N SER A 147 -18.23 -33.71 -4.69
CA SER A 147 -17.53 -34.99 -4.72
C SER A 147 -16.06 -34.84 -4.33
N GLU A 148 -15.39 -35.94 -3.98
CA GLU A 148 -13.94 -35.96 -3.69
C GLU A 148 -13.08 -35.49 -4.88
N ASP A 149 -13.49 -35.80 -6.11
CA ASP A 149 -12.78 -35.38 -7.32
C ASP A 149 -12.95 -33.87 -7.57
N GLU A 150 -14.12 -33.31 -7.30
CA GLU A 150 -14.36 -31.88 -7.35
C GLU A 150 -13.57 -31.14 -6.27
N GLU A 151 -13.52 -31.66 -5.02
CA GLU A 151 -12.69 -31.07 -3.96
C GLU A 151 -11.24 -30.96 -4.40
N LYS A 152 -10.65 -32.07 -4.89
CA LYS A 152 -9.24 -32.08 -5.36
C LYS A 152 -9.01 -31.11 -6.51
N SER A 153 -9.97 -30.99 -7.43
CA SER A 153 -9.89 -30.04 -8.54
C SER A 153 -9.88 -28.60 -8.04
N PHE A 154 -10.80 -28.26 -7.14
CA PHE A 154 -10.88 -26.93 -6.53
C PHE A 154 -9.65 -26.60 -5.68
N GLU A 155 -9.15 -27.53 -4.87
CA GLU A 155 -7.90 -27.34 -4.11
C GLU A 155 -6.72 -27.00 -5.03
N LYS A 156 -6.58 -27.72 -6.16
CA LYS A 156 -5.53 -27.46 -7.15
C LYS A 156 -5.68 -26.07 -7.78
N ASN A 157 -6.91 -25.68 -8.11
CA ASN A 157 -7.18 -24.34 -8.67
C ASN A 157 -6.84 -23.25 -7.68
N ILE A 158 -7.29 -23.37 -6.43
CA ILE A 158 -6.99 -22.41 -5.35
C ILE A 158 -5.49 -22.34 -5.07
N GLN A 159 -4.77 -23.47 -5.13
CA GLN A 159 -3.31 -23.46 -5.00
C GLN A 159 -2.67 -22.68 -6.14
N THR A 160 -3.09 -22.92 -7.38
CA THR A 160 -2.59 -22.20 -8.57
C THR A 160 -2.85 -20.69 -8.48
N ILE A 161 -4.04 -20.30 -8.04
CA ILE A 161 -4.40 -18.89 -7.80
C ILE A 161 -3.49 -18.29 -6.73
N THR A 162 -3.29 -19.00 -5.62
CA THR A 162 -2.43 -18.58 -4.51
C THR A 162 -0.99 -18.34 -4.98
N ASP A 163 -0.42 -19.28 -5.73
CA ASP A 163 0.96 -19.21 -6.21
C ASP A 163 1.16 -18.02 -7.17
N LYS A 164 0.19 -17.75 -8.03
CA LYS A 164 0.19 -16.55 -8.89
C LYS A 164 0.21 -15.26 -8.07
N HIS A 165 -0.63 -15.15 -7.05
CA HIS A 165 -0.71 -13.96 -6.19
C HIS A 165 0.57 -13.77 -5.36
N ILE A 166 1.17 -14.86 -4.85
CA ILE A 166 2.47 -14.81 -4.16
C ILE A 166 3.57 -14.31 -5.11
N SER A 167 3.61 -14.78 -6.36
CA SER A 167 4.57 -14.31 -7.36
C SER A 167 4.44 -12.80 -7.61
N VAL A 168 3.22 -12.30 -7.72
CA VAL A 168 2.96 -10.85 -7.87
C VAL A 168 3.47 -10.04 -6.68
N VAL A 169 3.33 -10.56 -5.45
CA VAL A 169 3.87 -9.92 -4.24
C VAL A 169 5.40 -9.87 -4.31
N ASP A 170 6.06 -10.99 -4.66
CA ASP A 170 7.52 -11.05 -4.77
C ASP A 170 8.07 -10.12 -5.86
N GLU A 171 7.37 -10.00 -7.00
CA GLU A 171 7.71 -9.04 -8.05
C GLU A 171 7.63 -7.59 -7.55
N LYS A 172 6.53 -7.23 -6.86
CA LYS A 172 6.36 -5.88 -6.28
C LYS A 172 7.45 -5.56 -5.25
N VAL A 173 7.81 -6.51 -4.39
CA VAL A 173 8.92 -6.37 -3.43
C VAL A 173 10.24 -6.12 -4.16
N THR A 174 10.55 -6.94 -5.16
CA THR A 174 11.80 -6.84 -5.92
C THR A 174 11.91 -5.51 -6.67
N LEU A 175 10.81 -5.07 -7.30
CA LEU A 175 10.77 -3.80 -8.02
C LEU A 175 10.99 -2.62 -7.06
N LYS A 176 10.35 -2.65 -5.89
CA LYS A 176 10.51 -1.59 -4.89
C LYS A 176 11.90 -1.57 -4.28
N GLU A 177 12.50 -2.72 -4.04
CA GLU A 177 13.91 -2.81 -3.59
C GLU A 177 14.87 -2.19 -4.62
N LYS A 178 14.68 -2.49 -5.91
CA LYS A 178 15.48 -1.91 -6.99
C LYS A 178 15.31 -0.39 -7.05
N GLU A 179 14.07 0.12 -6.93
CA GLU A 179 13.78 1.55 -6.91
C GLU A 179 14.60 2.27 -5.82
N ILE A 180 14.69 1.70 -4.62
CA ILE A 180 15.43 2.29 -3.49
C ILE A 180 16.96 2.27 -3.72
N MET A 181 17.45 1.28 -4.42
CA MET A 181 18.89 1.13 -4.67
C MET A 181 19.41 1.98 -5.84
N THR A 182 18.50 2.41 -6.74
CA THR A 182 18.86 3.11 -8.00
C THR A 182 18.87 4.64 -7.86
N ILE A 183 18.56 5.18 -6.68
CA ILE A 183 18.45 6.63 -6.41
C ILE A 183 19.70 7.16 -5.75
#